data_8a766290f0e80941d56483f351ec6d40
#
_entry.id   8a766290f0e80941d56483f351ec6d40
#
_cell.length_a   1.000
_cell.length_b   1.000
_cell.length_c   1.000
_cell.angle_alpha   90.00
_cell.angle_beta   90.00
_cell.angle_gamma   90.00
#
_symmetry.space_group_name_H-M   'P 1'
#
loop_
_entity.id
_entity.type
_entity.pdbx_description
1 polymer ?
#
loop_
_entity_poly.entity_id
_entity_poly.type
_entity_poly.pdbx_seq_one_letter_code
_entity_poly.pdbx_strand_id
1 'polypeptide(L)'
;MQIPTMKTVSDTKTKKPEEVGIIGGAKGAVEIEIKDEPIDFSNVKIEPIFEEMVDFETFAKSDFRAVKILACEAVPKSKKLLKFTLDDGVRKDRVILSGIHEYYEPEQLVGKTAIAIVNLPPRKMMGIASEGMLISAVHEEDGHEGLNLLMVDNRIPAGAKLY
;
A
#
# COMPACT_ATOMS: atom_id res chain seq x y z
N MET A 1 -11.92 -15.55 -1.89
CA MET A 1 -11.76 -15.37 -0.44
C MET A 1 -13.01 -14.78 0.16
N GLN A 2 -13.40 -15.26 1.28
CA GLN A 2 -14.58 -14.75 1.93
C GLN A 2 -14.22 -13.71 2.96
N ILE A 3 -14.94 -12.61 2.95
CA ILE A 3 -14.70 -11.55 3.92
C ILE A 3 -15.48 -11.91 5.17
N PRO A 4 -14.82 -12.00 6.29
CA PRO A 4 -15.50 -12.36 7.52
C PRO A 4 -16.47 -11.28 7.96
N THR A 5 -17.55 -11.69 8.48
CA THR A 5 -18.50 -10.80 9.10
C THR A 5 -18.09 -10.57 10.53
N MET A 6 -17.94 -9.32 10.85
CA MET A 6 -17.67 -8.97 12.21
C MET A 6 -18.98 -8.89 12.95
N LYS A 7 -19.11 -9.71 13.90
CA LYS A 7 -20.29 -9.69 14.70
C LYS A 7 -20.03 -9.06 16.00
N THR A 8 -20.97 -8.34 16.39
CA THR A 8 -20.96 -7.85 17.67
C THR A 8 -22.10 -8.48 18.30
N VAL A 9 -22.01 -8.65 19.28
CA VAL A 9 -23.03 -9.30 19.96
C VAL A 9 -24.14 -8.45 20.34
N SER A 10 -24.95 -8.26 20.21
CA SER A 10 -25.88 -7.42 20.50
C SER A 10 -27.02 -7.74 20.96
N ASP A 11 -26.74 -7.64 20.95
CA ASP A 11 -27.60 -7.60 20.88
C ASP A 11 -28.41 -7.24 20.64
N THR A 12 -28.19 -6.85 20.49
CA THR A 12 -28.74 -6.40 20.12
C THR A 12 -29.46 -6.21 19.69
N LYS A 13 -29.61 -6.07 19.64
CA LYS A 13 -30.06 -5.69 19.19
C LYS A 13 -30.75 -5.15 19.19
N THR A 14 -30.46 -4.76 19.31
CA THR A 14 -30.76 -4.18 19.42
C THR A 14 -31.17 -3.57 19.42
N LYS A 15 -30.89 -3.19 19.25
CA LYS A 15 -30.87 -2.61 19.42
C LYS A 15 -31.38 -1.96 19.34
N LYS A 16 -31.18 -1.45 19.32
CA LYS A 16 -31.16 -0.79 19.54
C LYS A 16 -31.18 0.02 19.45
N PRO A 17 -31.15 0.49 19.25
CA PRO A 17 -30.65 1.24 19.45
C PRO A 17 -30.76 1.94 20.07
N GLU A 18 -30.25 2.17 20.16
CA GLU A 18 -29.93 2.52 21.00
C GLU A 18 -29.36 2.46 21.37
N GLU A 19 -29.01 2.32 21.24
CA GLU A 19 -28.26 2.21 21.73
C GLU A 19 -27.57 2.51 21.15
N VAL A 20 -27.21 2.85 20.58
CA VAL A 20 -26.51 3.04 20.35
C VAL A 20 -25.96 3.76 20.26
N GLY A 21 -25.37 3.96 20.14
CA GLY A 21 -24.70 4.58 20.53
C GLY A 21 -24.02 4.65 20.67
N ILE A 22 -23.45 4.64 20.66
CA ILE A 22 -22.80 4.52 21.26
C ILE A 22 -22.24 4.53 21.41
N ILE A 23 -21.66 4.76 21.32
CA ILE A 23 -21.15 4.50 21.93
C ILE A 23 -20.99 4.30 22.51
N GLY A 24 -20.74 4.30 22.40
CA GLY A 24 -20.56 4.11 23.22
C GLY A 24 -20.62 3.28 23.57
N GLY A 25 -20.52 3.00 23.48
CA GLY A 25 -20.59 2.43 23.92
C GLY A 25 -20.62 1.39 23.86
N ALA A 26 -20.22 1.30 23.78
CA ALA A 26 -20.35 0.44 23.70
C ALA A 26 -20.67 -0.39 24.13
N LYS A 27 -20.49 -0.29 24.35
CA LYS A 27 -21.01 -1.26 24.45
C LYS A 27 -20.87 -2.41 23.85
N GLY A 28 -20.78 -3.22 23.69
CA GLY A 28 -20.70 -4.49 23.04
C GLY A 28 -20.21 -4.44 21.64
N ALA A 29 -20.02 -5.52 21.10
CA ALA A 29 -19.55 -5.62 19.75
C ALA A 29 -20.62 -5.21 18.78
N VAL A 30 -20.26 -4.63 17.70
CA VAL A 30 -21.16 -4.20 16.66
C VAL A 30 -20.98 -5.10 15.45
N GLU A 31 -22.05 -5.57 14.91
CA GLU A 31 -21.98 -6.36 13.70
C GLU A 31 -21.86 -5.42 12.51
N ILE A 32 -20.84 -5.65 11.68
CA ILE A 32 -20.66 -4.91 10.46
C ILE A 32 -21.07 -5.81 9.32
N GLU A 33 -22.04 -5.36 8.56
CA GLU A 33 -22.48 -6.10 7.39
C GLU A 33 -21.72 -5.59 6.17
N ILE A 34 -21.01 -6.46 5.50
CA ILE A 34 -20.30 -6.15 4.28
C ILE A 34 -21.27 -6.36 3.13
N LYS A 35 -21.61 -5.30 2.46
CA LYS A 35 -22.64 -5.33 1.42
C LYS A 35 -22.08 -5.55 0.03
N ASP A 36 -20.78 -5.42 -0.13
CA ASP A 36 -20.17 -5.66 -1.43
C ASP A 36 -20.21 -7.15 -1.74
N GLU A 37 -20.41 -7.48 -2.98
CA GLU A 37 -20.39 -8.87 -3.39
C GLU A 37 -19.00 -9.46 -3.16
N PRO A 38 -18.93 -10.74 -2.79
CA PRO A 38 -17.64 -11.41 -2.64
C PRO A 38 -16.86 -11.33 -3.95
N ILE A 39 -15.60 -11.02 -3.84
CA ILE A 39 -14.72 -10.99 -5.01
C ILE A 39 -14.32 -12.43 -5.34
N ASP A 40 -14.43 -12.79 -6.59
CA ASP A 40 -14.05 -14.13 -7.05
C ASP A 40 -12.57 -14.13 -7.43
N PHE A 41 -11.76 -14.86 -6.67
CA PHE A 41 -10.33 -14.98 -6.92
C PHE A 41 -9.96 -16.29 -7.62
N SER A 42 -10.91 -17.00 -8.20
CA SER A 42 -10.63 -18.30 -8.80
C SER A 42 -9.65 -18.25 -9.97
N ASN A 43 -9.58 -17.10 -10.66
CA ASN A 43 -8.68 -16.92 -11.79
C ASN A 43 -7.38 -16.21 -11.41
N VAL A 44 -7.19 -15.96 -10.12
CA VAL A 44 -6.04 -15.20 -9.63
C VAL A 44 -4.96 -16.16 -9.17
N LYS A 45 -3.73 -15.85 -9.54
CA LYS A 45 -2.55 -16.58 -9.08
C LYS A 45 -1.64 -15.62 -8.34
N ILE A 46 -1.08 -16.11 -7.27
CA ILE A 46 -0.09 -15.36 -6.50
C ILE A 46 1.19 -16.19 -6.44
N GLU A 47 2.30 -15.48 -6.31
CA GLU A 47 3.60 -16.13 -6.19
C GLU A 47 3.64 -16.90 -4.86
N PRO A 48 4.00 -18.19 -4.89
CA PRO A 48 4.03 -18.97 -3.66
C PRO A 48 5.21 -18.58 -2.79
N ILE A 49 5.04 -18.76 -1.50
CA ILE A 49 6.11 -18.49 -0.54
C ILE A 49 7.13 -19.62 -0.66
N PHE A 50 8.36 -19.27 -1.04
CA PHE A 50 9.45 -20.24 -1.14
C PHE A 50 10.80 -19.64 -0.70
N GLU A 51 10.78 -18.44 -0.19
CA GLU A 51 12.00 -17.80 0.29
C GLU A 51 12.41 -18.36 1.64
N GLU A 52 13.72 -18.33 1.89
CA GLU A 52 14.22 -18.76 3.18
C GLU A 52 13.80 -17.79 4.28
N MET A 53 13.76 -18.32 5.49
CA MET A 53 13.44 -17.49 6.64
C MET A 53 14.49 -16.41 6.83
N VAL A 54 14.05 -15.18 7.07
CA VAL A 54 14.92 -14.07 7.42
C VAL A 54 14.78 -13.84 8.94
N ASP A 55 15.91 -13.70 9.62
CA ASP A 55 15.88 -13.43 11.06
C ASP A 55 15.45 -11.98 11.32
N PHE A 56 14.91 -11.75 12.51
CA PHE A 56 14.36 -10.45 12.86
C PHE A 56 15.40 -9.33 12.81
N GLU A 57 16.64 -9.62 13.23
CA GLU A 57 17.68 -8.60 13.24
C GLU A 57 18.01 -8.12 11.82
N THR A 58 18.05 -9.05 10.88
CA THR A 58 18.28 -8.70 9.47
C THR A 58 17.11 -7.91 8.91
N PHE A 59 15.89 -8.39 9.16
CA PHE A 59 14.68 -7.67 8.70
C PHE A 59 14.58 -6.27 9.30
N ALA A 60 14.91 -6.14 10.57
CA ALA A 60 14.80 -4.86 11.28
C ALA A 60 15.74 -3.79 10.75
N LYS A 61 16.74 -4.17 9.93
CA LYS A 61 17.61 -3.19 9.28
C LYS A 61 16.92 -2.48 8.13
N SER A 62 15.80 -3.02 7.64
CA SER A 62 15.05 -2.39 6.56
C SER A 62 14.24 -1.23 7.11
N ASP A 63 14.36 -0.07 6.48
CA ASP A 63 13.67 1.13 6.93
C ASP A 63 12.54 1.48 5.95
N PHE A 64 11.33 1.10 6.32
CA PHE A 64 10.13 1.39 5.53
C PHE A 64 9.48 2.66 6.06
N ARG A 65 9.17 3.58 5.15
CA ARG A 65 8.55 4.86 5.48
C ARG A 65 7.37 5.16 4.59
N ALA A 66 6.41 5.91 5.15
CA ALA A 66 5.40 6.54 4.32
C ALA A 66 6.05 7.74 3.62
N VAL A 67 5.82 7.86 2.32
CA VAL A 67 6.39 8.94 1.51
C VAL A 67 5.29 9.63 0.74
N LYS A 68 5.35 10.98 0.67
CA LYS A 68 4.39 11.75 -0.11
C LYS A 68 4.91 11.90 -1.54
N ILE A 69 4.05 11.64 -2.50
CA ILE A 69 4.40 11.80 -3.90
C ILE A 69 4.16 13.26 -4.28
N LEU A 70 5.26 14.02 -4.39
CA LEU A 70 5.18 15.43 -4.73
C LEU A 70 5.11 15.64 -6.24
N ALA A 71 5.80 14.78 -7.00
CA ALA A 71 5.78 14.82 -8.45
C ALA A 71 5.99 13.43 -8.99
N CYS A 72 5.45 13.18 -10.17
CA CYS A 72 5.61 11.92 -10.86
C CYS A 72 5.65 12.20 -12.37
N GLU A 73 6.61 11.63 -13.07
CA GLU A 73 6.75 11.86 -14.48
C GLU A 73 7.31 10.62 -15.19
N ALA A 74 6.94 10.47 -16.44
CA ALA A 74 7.46 9.37 -17.25
C ALA A 74 8.94 9.62 -17.55
N VAL A 75 9.73 8.54 -17.51
CA VAL A 75 11.15 8.64 -17.84
C VAL A 75 11.32 8.58 -19.36
N PRO A 76 11.97 9.57 -19.97
CA PRO A 76 12.20 9.53 -21.41
C PRO A 76 12.91 8.26 -21.83
N LYS A 77 12.51 7.70 -22.96
CA LYS A 77 13.08 6.48 -23.54
C LYS A 77 12.75 5.22 -22.74
N SER A 78 11.90 5.30 -21.75
CA SER A 78 11.41 4.12 -21.06
C SER A 78 9.89 4.08 -21.11
N LYS A 79 9.34 2.93 -21.46
CA LYS A 79 7.89 2.75 -21.47
C LYS A 79 7.36 2.30 -20.11
N LYS A 80 8.26 1.88 -19.24
CA LYS A 80 7.85 1.26 -17.98
C LYS A 80 8.13 2.11 -16.75
N LEU A 81 9.12 3.00 -16.85
CA LEU A 81 9.59 3.71 -15.66
C LEU A 81 8.85 5.02 -15.42
N LEU A 82 8.44 5.20 -14.18
CA LEU A 82 8.01 6.49 -13.65
C LEU A 82 9.06 6.98 -12.68
N LYS A 83 9.33 8.27 -12.72
CA LYS A 83 10.25 8.94 -11.80
C LYS A 83 9.40 9.67 -10.76
N PHE A 84 9.63 9.35 -9.51
CA PHE A 84 8.92 9.96 -8.39
C PHE A 84 9.84 10.91 -7.65
N THR A 85 9.31 12.09 -7.33
CA THR A 85 9.95 13.01 -6.39
C THR A 85 9.13 12.97 -5.11
N LEU A 86 9.78 12.62 -4.01
CA LEU A 86 9.10 12.22 -2.78
C LEU A 86 9.55 13.06 -1.59
N ASP A 87 8.60 13.34 -0.72
CA ASP A 87 8.87 13.85 0.63
C ASP A 87 8.97 12.63 1.54
N ASP A 88 10.13 12.41 2.14
CA ASP A 88 10.36 11.27 3.02
C ASP A 88 10.37 11.67 4.51
N GLY A 89 9.93 12.89 4.79
CA GLY A 89 9.90 13.41 6.16
C GLY A 89 11.17 14.12 6.58
N VAL A 90 12.27 13.86 5.86
CA VAL A 90 13.56 14.55 6.11
C VAL A 90 13.86 15.53 5.00
N ARG A 91 13.63 15.11 3.76
CA ARG A 91 13.83 15.99 2.59
C ARG A 91 12.71 15.75 1.59
N LYS A 92 12.54 16.69 0.67
CA LYS A 92 11.44 16.68 -0.29
C LYS A 92 11.92 16.45 -1.72
N ASP A 93 13.10 15.96 -1.88
CA ASP A 93 13.71 15.74 -3.19
C ASP A 93 14.22 14.30 -3.38
N ARG A 94 13.74 13.37 -2.57
CA ARG A 94 14.12 11.97 -2.77
C ARG A 94 13.57 11.48 -4.10
N VAL A 95 14.42 10.85 -4.89
CA VAL A 95 14.03 10.33 -6.21
C VAL A 95 13.98 8.81 -6.15
N ILE A 96 12.85 8.25 -6.57
CA ILE A 96 12.72 6.80 -6.75
C ILE A 96 12.16 6.54 -8.13
N LEU A 97 12.74 5.58 -8.82
CA LEU A 97 12.24 5.11 -10.11
C LEU A 97 11.52 3.79 -9.89
N SER A 98 10.37 3.63 -10.54
CA SER A 98 9.59 2.40 -10.42
C SER A 98 9.00 2.03 -11.77
N GLY A 99 9.01 0.73 -12.10
CA GLY A 99 8.54 0.22 -13.38
C GLY A 99 7.03 0.00 -13.42
N ILE A 100 6.26 0.99 -13.00
CA ILE A 100 4.81 0.82 -12.87
C ILE A 100 3.98 1.68 -13.83
N HIS A 101 4.62 2.24 -14.86
CA HIS A 101 3.92 3.12 -15.80
C HIS A 101 2.82 2.41 -16.57
N GLU A 102 2.93 1.09 -16.74
CA GLU A 102 1.87 0.34 -17.43
C GLU A 102 0.59 0.26 -16.61
N TYR A 103 0.67 0.53 -15.31
CA TYR A 103 -0.47 0.40 -14.40
C TYR A 103 -1.02 1.74 -13.92
N TYR A 104 -0.23 2.81 -14.00
CA TYR A 104 -0.62 4.12 -13.47
C TYR A 104 -0.14 5.24 -14.36
N GLU A 105 -1.01 6.23 -14.55
CA GLU A 105 -0.57 7.50 -15.12
C GLU A 105 -0.06 8.40 -13.99
N PRO A 106 0.95 9.24 -14.25
CA PRO A 106 1.50 10.13 -13.21
C PRO A 106 0.45 10.91 -12.43
N GLU A 107 -0.59 11.39 -13.12
CA GLU A 107 -1.62 12.20 -12.49
C GLU A 107 -2.42 11.46 -11.43
N GLN A 108 -2.47 10.14 -11.53
CA GLN A 108 -3.20 9.33 -10.56
C GLN A 108 -2.45 9.20 -9.24
N LEU A 109 -1.14 9.48 -9.25
CA LEU A 109 -0.26 9.20 -8.13
C LEU A 109 0.19 10.46 -7.38
N VAL A 110 0.25 11.60 -8.04
CA VAL A 110 0.67 12.84 -7.38
C VAL A 110 -0.29 13.18 -6.24
N GLY A 111 0.27 13.51 -5.09
CA GLY A 111 -0.51 13.84 -3.89
C GLY A 111 -0.84 12.63 -3.03
N LYS A 112 -0.57 11.42 -3.49
CA LYS A 112 -0.81 10.21 -2.71
C LYS A 112 0.34 9.94 -1.76
N THR A 113 0.08 9.11 -0.76
CA THR A 113 1.08 8.67 0.21
C THR A 113 1.33 7.19 -0.03
N ALA A 114 2.57 6.87 -0.41
CA ALA A 114 2.97 5.50 -0.71
C ALA A 114 3.91 4.98 0.37
N ILE A 115 4.34 3.73 0.21
CA ILE A 115 5.29 3.09 1.11
C ILE A 115 6.56 2.81 0.35
N ALA A 116 7.69 3.19 0.94
CA ALA A 116 9.00 2.95 0.34
C ALA A 116 9.98 2.39 1.36
N ILE A 117 10.88 1.53 0.89
CA ILE A 117 12.08 1.23 1.65
C ILE A 117 13.11 2.29 1.27
N VAL A 118 13.63 3.00 2.27
CA VAL A 118 14.42 4.21 2.03
C VAL A 118 15.91 4.07 2.31
N ASN A 119 16.32 2.97 2.89
CA ASN A 119 17.74 2.76 3.22
C ASN A 119 18.43 1.76 2.32
N LEU A 120 18.04 1.71 1.05
CA LEU A 120 18.78 0.97 0.03
C LEU A 120 19.85 1.87 -0.57
N PRO A 121 21.00 1.30 -0.97
CA PRO A 121 21.97 2.08 -1.73
C PRO A 121 21.37 2.60 -3.02
N PRO A 122 21.68 3.81 -3.44
CA PRO A 122 21.16 4.34 -4.70
C PRO A 122 21.53 3.44 -5.88
N ARG A 123 20.57 3.25 -6.78
CA ARG A 123 20.77 2.43 -7.97
C ARG A 123 20.50 3.29 -9.21
N LYS A 124 21.48 3.32 -10.11
CA LYS A 124 21.32 4.10 -11.32
C LYS A 124 20.49 3.34 -12.35
N MET A 125 19.45 3.97 -12.84
CA MET A 125 18.57 3.44 -13.88
C MET A 125 18.33 4.54 -14.91
N MET A 126 18.60 4.27 -16.17
CA MET A 126 18.47 5.25 -17.25
C MET A 126 19.18 6.59 -16.95
N GLY A 127 20.32 6.49 -16.29
CA GLY A 127 21.11 7.67 -15.92
C GLY A 127 20.65 8.40 -14.67
N ILE A 128 19.57 7.96 -14.05
CA ILE A 128 19.00 8.61 -12.86
C ILE A 128 19.23 7.72 -11.64
N ALA A 129 19.69 8.30 -10.55
CA ALA A 129 19.88 7.55 -9.31
C ALA A 129 18.54 7.36 -8.60
N SER A 130 18.14 6.11 -8.39
CA SER A 130 16.95 5.77 -7.62
C SER A 130 17.37 5.50 -6.19
N GLU A 131 16.76 6.20 -5.24
CA GLU A 131 17.19 6.25 -3.85
C GLU A 131 16.22 5.50 -2.94
N GLY A 132 15.88 4.29 -3.32
CA GLY A 132 14.96 3.45 -2.58
C GLY A 132 14.05 2.67 -3.53
N MET A 133 13.01 2.08 -2.97
CA MET A 133 12.07 1.29 -3.76
C MET A 133 10.66 1.45 -3.21
N LEU A 134 9.70 1.73 -4.08
CA LEU A 134 8.29 1.72 -3.74
C LEU A 134 7.81 0.27 -3.64
N ILE A 135 6.82 0.04 -2.79
CA ILE A 135 6.31 -1.31 -2.53
C ILE A 135 4.97 -1.48 -3.24
N SER A 136 4.85 -2.57 -3.97
CA SER A 136 3.62 -2.88 -4.71
C SER A 136 3.23 -4.33 -4.48
N ALA A 137 1.94 -4.59 -4.53
CA ALA A 137 1.42 -5.95 -4.53
C ALA A 137 1.22 -6.38 -5.98
N VAL A 138 1.69 -7.58 -6.30
CA VAL A 138 1.64 -8.10 -7.66
C VAL A 138 0.93 -9.44 -7.66
N HIS A 139 0.10 -9.66 -8.66
CA HIS A 139 -0.61 -10.93 -8.85
C HIS A 139 -0.82 -11.17 -10.34
N GLU A 140 -1.31 -12.33 -10.69
CA GLU A 140 -1.67 -12.64 -12.08
C GLU A 140 -3.16 -12.95 -12.13
N GLU A 141 -3.86 -12.37 -13.07
CA GLU A 141 -5.26 -12.64 -13.28
C GLU A 141 -5.48 -12.91 -14.77
N ASP A 142 -6.04 -14.06 -15.09
CA ASP A 142 -6.27 -14.48 -16.48
C ASP A 142 -5.02 -14.40 -17.36
N GLY A 143 -3.86 -14.73 -16.79
CA GLY A 143 -2.61 -14.71 -17.52
C GLY A 143 -1.97 -13.35 -17.68
N HIS A 144 -2.54 -12.32 -17.07
CA HIS A 144 -1.99 -10.95 -17.11
C HIS A 144 -1.55 -10.50 -15.73
N GLU A 145 -0.44 -9.79 -15.68
CA GLU A 145 0.05 -9.27 -14.41
C GLU A 145 -0.79 -8.07 -13.97
N GLY A 146 -1.23 -8.11 -12.74
CA GLY A 146 -1.87 -7.00 -12.08
C GLY A 146 -0.95 -6.46 -10.99
N LEU A 147 -0.98 -5.16 -10.79
CA LEU A 147 -0.10 -4.51 -9.81
C LEU A 147 -0.86 -3.40 -9.09
N ASN A 148 -0.70 -3.36 -7.80
CA ASN A 148 -1.26 -2.28 -6.99
C ASN A 148 -0.16 -1.68 -6.13
N LEU A 149 0.10 -0.39 -6.33
CA LEU A 149 1.05 0.34 -5.49
C LEU A 149 0.45 0.45 -4.08
N LEU A 150 1.23 0.08 -3.07
CA LEU A 150 0.76 0.19 -1.70
C LEU A 150 0.70 1.66 -1.30
N MET A 151 -0.49 2.10 -0.89
CA MET A 151 -0.72 3.47 -0.49
C MET A 151 -1.44 3.47 0.85
N VAL A 152 -1.22 4.49 1.64
CA VAL A 152 -1.87 4.68 2.92
C VAL A 152 -2.66 5.99 2.89
N ASP A 153 -3.47 6.21 3.90
CA ASP A 153 -4.26 7.42 4.01
C ASP A 153 -3.37 8.66 3.94
N ASN A 154 -3.80 9.66 3.19
CA ASN A 154 -3.02 10.88 3.00
C ASN A 154 -2.85 11.71 4.28
N ARG A 155 -3.56 11.36 5.34
CA ARG A 155 -3.36 11.99 6.65
C ARG A 155 -2.13 11.46 7.37
N ILE A 156 -1.57 10.34 6.89
CA ILE A 156 -0.31 9.83 7.43
C ILE A 156 0.81 10.77 6.99
N PRO A 157 1.59 11.30 7.91
CA PRO A 157 2.64 12.25 7.53
C PRO A 157 3.81 11.55 6.82
N ALA A 158 4.47 12.31 5.95
CA ALA A 158 5.69 11.83 5.31
C ALA A 158 6.72 11.50 6.39
N GLY A 159 7.41 10.39 6.22
CA GLY A 159 8.41 9.94 7.17
C GLY A 159 7.89 9.03 8.27
N ALA A 160 6.59 8.79 8.33
CA ALA A 160 6.05 7.86 9.32
C ALA A 160 6.65 6.48 9.06
N LYS A 161 7.20 5.90 10.12
CA LYS A 161 7.87 4.60 10.01
C LYS A 161 6.85 3.47 10.05
N LEU A 162 7.09 2.45 9.24
CA LEU A 162 6.30 1.23 9.25
C LEU A 162 7.03 0.17 10.07
N TYR A 163 6.25 -0.58 10.83
CA TYR A 163 6.77 -1.66 11.68
C TYR A 163 6.17 -2.99 11.28
#